data_76930b4b588aba3999611f2b13bbf6d2
#
_entry.id   76930b4b588aba3999611f2b13bbf6d2
#
_cell.length_a   1.000
_cell.length_b   1.000
_cell.length_c   1.000
_cell.angle_alpha   90.00
_cell.angle_beta   90.00
_cell.angle_gamma   90.00
#
_symmetry.space_group_name_H-M   'P 1'
#
loop_
_entity.id
_entity.type
_entity.pdbx_description
1 polymer ?
#
loop_
_entity_poly.entity_id
_entity_poly.type
_entity_poly.pdbx_seq_one_letter_code
_entity_poly.pdbx_strand_id
1 'polypeptide(L)' 'MTAVPTGENAAWGSVSPQEVVDAWMQSEGHRANILNPEARAMGVGYYYNSSSTWGHQWIQIFTK' A
#
# COMPACT_ATOMS: atom_id res chain seq x y z
N MET A 1 -0.52 19.58 -13.23
CA MET A 1 -0.48 18.23 -13.82
C MET A 1 -1.30 17.28 -12.95
N THR A 2 -2.14 16.50 -13.56
CA THR A 2 -3.01 15.57 -12.84
C THR A 2 -2.41 14.16 -12.90
N ALA A 3 -2.20 13.55 -11.74
CA ALA A 3 -1.75 12.16 -11.68
C ALA A 3 -2.91 11.22 -12.03
N VAL A 4 -2.60 10.16 -12.78
CA VAL A 4 -3.57 9.15 -13.14
C VAL A 4 -3.33 7.91 -12.28
N PRO A 5 -4.22 7.59 -11.35
CA PRO A 5 -4.03 6.43 -10.48
C PRO A 5 -4.15 5.12 -11.28
N THR A 6 -3.28 4.17 -10.95
CA THR A 6 -3.33 2.82 -11.52
C THR A 6 -3.72 1.78 -10.47
N GLY A 7 -3.57 2.07 -9.20
CA GLY A 7 -3.96 1.16 -8.14
C GLY A 7 -3.62 1.70 -6.76
N GLU A 8 -4.19 1.06 -5.76
CA GLU A 8 -4.00 1.40 -4.36
C GLU A 8 -3.96 0.12 -3.53
N ASN A 9 -3.05 0.07 -2.57
CA ASN A 9 -3.01 -0.98 -1.56
C ASN A 9 -3.14 -0.35 -0.18
N ALA A 10 -3.91 -0.98 0.68
CA ALA A 10 -4.05 -0.55 2.07
C ALA A 10 -3.92 -1.76 2.98
N ALA A 11 -3.41 -1.55 4.19
CA ALA A 11 -3.27 -2.61 5.18
C ALA A 11 -3.32 -2.02 6.58
N TRP A 12 -3.75 -2.85 7.51
CA TRP A 12 -3.84 -2.51 8.92
C TRP A 12 -3.17 -3.60 9.73
N GLY A 13 -2.46 -3.20 10.79
CA GLY A 13 -1.90 -4.12 11.76
C GLY A 13 -0.45 -4.52 11.54
N SER A 14 0.09 -4.33 10.33
CA SER A 14 1.50 -4.65 10.08
C SER A 14 2.41 -3.66 10.82
N VAL A 15 3.47 -4.15 11.43
CA VAL A 15 4.32 -3.33 12.30
C VAL A 15 5.58 -2.80 11.62
N SER A 16 5.87 -3.23 10.40
CA SER A 16 7.04 -2.77 9.65
C SER A 16 6.76 -2.69 8.16
N PRO A 17 7.53 -1.88 7.41
CA PRO A 17 7.41 -1.84 5.95
C PRO A 17 7.60 -3.21 5.28
N GLN A 18 8.55 -4.00 5.77
CA GLN A 18 8.81 -5.32 5.23
C GLN A 18 7.60 -6.23 5.38
N GLU A 19 7.01 -6.20 6.55
CA GLU A 19 5.84 -7.05 6.85
C GLU A 19 4.64 -6.68 5.98
N VAL A 20 4.37 -5.39 5.80
CA VAL A 20 3.23 -4.96 5.00
C VAL A 20 3.42 -5.27 3.52
N VAL A 21 4.63 -5.09 2.98
CA VAL A 21 4.90 -5.44 1.58
C VAL A 21 4.78 -6.94 1.36
N ASP A 22 5.30 -7.74 2.28
CA ASP A 22 5.18 -9.19 2.19
C ASP A 22 3.71 -9.62 2.18
N ALA A 23 2.88 -9.00 3.03
CA ALA A 23 1.45 -9.29 3.06
C ALA A 23 0.77 -8.93 1.74
N TRP A 24 1.09 -7.77 1.18
CA TRP A 24 0.53 -7.37 -0.11
C TRP A 24 0.96 -8.31 -1.23
N MET A 25 2.19 -8.77 -1.23
CA MET A 25 2.70 -9.68 -2.26
C MET A 25 2.08 -11.08 -2.21
N GLN A 26 1.50 -11.46 -1.07
CA GLN A 26 0.82 -12.73 -0.91
C GLN A 26 -0.65 -12.67 -1.31
N SER A 27 -1.19 -11.49 -1.57
CA SER A 27 -2.56 -11.29 -2.00
C SER A 27 -2.56 -10.98 -3.49
N GLU A 28 -3.30 -11.76 -4.28
CA GLU A 28 -3.29 -11.62 -5.73
C GLU A 28 -3.64 -10.20 -6.21
N GLY A 29 -4.70 -9.61 -5.66
CA GLY A 29 -5.11 -8.27 -6.04
C GLY A 29 -4.11 -7.20 -5.66
N HIS A 30 -3.56 -7.27 -4.47
CA HIS A 30 -2.56 -6.31 -4.00
C HIS A 30 -1.25 -6.46 -4.78
N ARG A 31 -0.83 -7.70 -5.02
CA ARG A 31 0.37 -7.97 -5.81
C ARG A 31 0.24 -7.43 -7.23
N ALA A 32 -0.93 -7.58 -7.84
CA ALA A 32 -1.16 -7.07 -9.19
C ALA A 32 -0.95 -5.55 -9.27
N ASN A 33 -1.35 -4.80 -8.24
CA ASN A 33 -1.11 -3.36 -8.20
C ASN A 33 0.38 -3.04 -8.17
N ILE A 34 1.16 -3.77 -7.37
CA ILE A 34 2.61 -3.56 -7.27
C ILE A 34 3.31 -3.89 -8.58
N LEU A 35 2.90 -4.97 -9.24
CA LEU A 35 3.55 -5.47 -10.45
C LEU A 35 2.97 -4.89 -11.75
N ASN A 36 2.04 -3.93 -11.65
CA ASN A 36 1.41 -3.33 -12.82
C ASN A 36 2.44 -2.56 -13.65
N PRO A 37 2.67 -2.95 -14.92
CA PRO A 37 3.67 -2.30 -15.74
C PRO A 37 3.32 -0.86 -16.13
N GLU A 38 2.08 -0.43 -15.94
CA GLU A 38 1.67 0.94 -16.19
C GLU A 38 1.98 1.88 -15.03
N ALA A 39 2.26 1.34 -13.85
CA ALA A 39 2.61 2.16 -12.70
C ALA A 39 4.03 2.70 -12.85
N ARG A 40 4.17 4.02 -12.76
CA ARG A 40 5.46 4.71 -12.92
C ARG A 40 5.89 5.46 -11.68
N ALA A 41 4.96 5.75 -10.78
CA ALA A 41 5.26 6.46 -9.55
C ALA A 41 4.47 5.84 -8.40
N MET A 42 4.99 5.97 -7.19
CA MET A 42 4.39 5.41 -5.99
C MET A 42 4.50 6.39 -4.84
N GLY A 43 3.40 6.54 -4.09
CA GLY A 43 3.39 7.25 -2.82
C GLY A 43 3.03 6.30 -1.70
N VAL A 44 3.61 6.51 -0.53
CA VAL A 44 3.35 5.67 0.66
C VAL A 44 2.98 6.57 1.82
N GLY A 45 1.92 6.18 2.54
CA GLY A 45 1.51 6.81 3.79
C GLY A 45 1.52 5.80 4.92
N TYR A 46 1.88 6.26 6.10
CA TYR A 46 1.86 5.44 7.29
C TYR A 46 1.29 6.25 8.45
N TYR A 47 0.42 5.62 9.22
CA TYR A 47 -0.19 6.24 10.38
C TYR A 47 -0.31 5.23 11.51
N TYR A 48 0.10 5.63 12.71
CA TYR A 48 -0.06 4.82 13.91
C TYR A 48 -1.02 5.50 14.88
N ASN A 49 -2.01 4.74 15.37
CA ASN A 49 -2.95 5.20 16.37
C ASN A 49 -3.09 4.14 17.45
N SER A 50 -2.54 4.42 18.64
CA SER A 50 -2.56 3.49 19.76
C SER A 50 -3.96 3.23 20.31
N SER A 51 -4.92 4.11 20.01
CA SER A 51 -6.32 3.93 20.43
C SER A 51 -7.12 3.05 19.46
N SER A 52 -6.57 2.77 18.28
CA SER A 52 -7.22 1.91 17.28
C SER A 52 -6.92 0.44 17.58
N THR A 53 -7.90 -0.42 17.32
CA THR A 53 -7.72 -1.87 17.44
C THR A 53 -6.57 -2.37 16.56
N TRP A 54 -6.41 -1.78 15.37
CA TRP A 54 -5.39 -2.20 14.42
C TRP A 54 -4.03 -1.55 14.63
N GLY A 55 -3.99 -0.36 15.26
CA GLY A 55 -2.78 0.38 15.58
C GLY A 55 -2.11 1.00 14.36
N HIS A 56 -1.53 0.19 13.51
CA HIS A 56 -0.77 0.61 12.34
C HIS A 56 -1.63 0.58 11.09
N GLN A 57 -1.54 1.65 10.29
CA GLN A 57 -2.24 1.75 9.01
C GLN A 57 -1.25 2.14 7.92
N TRP A 58 -1.35 1.48 6.77
CA TRP A 58 -0.45 1.68 5.63
C TRP A 58 -1.25 1.89 4.37
N ILE A 59 -0.81 2.81 3.53
CA ILE A 59 -1.42 3.01 2.23
C ILE A 59 -0.32 3.18 1.19
N GLN A 60 -0.57 2.63 0.00
CA GLN A 60 0.33 2.69 -1.13
C GLN A 60 -0.50 3.06 -2.35
N ILE A 61 -0.10 4.14 -3.04
CA ILE A 61 -0.82 4.63 -4.20
C ILE A 61 0.13 4.61 -5.39
N PHE A 62 -0.34 4.04 -6.49
CA PHE A 62 0.42 3.97 -7.73
C PHE A 62 -0.23 4.86 -8.79
N THR A 63 0.59 5.54 -9.59
CA THR A 63 0.13 6.38 -10.69
C THR A 63 0.97 6.11 -11.94
N LYS A 64 0.41 6.52 -13.07
CA LYS A 64 1.16 6.55 -14.33
C LYS A 64 2.19 7.64 -14.33
#